data_bf21da0c3bc41755bfc20bbdabca956a
#
_entry.id   bf21da0c3bc41755bfc20bbdabca956a
#
_cell.length_a   1.000
_cell.length_b   1.000
_cell.length_c   1.000
_cell.angle_alpha   90.00
_cell.angle_beta   90.00
_cell.angle_gamma   90.00
#
_symmetry.space_group_name_H-M   'P 1'
#
loop_
_entity.id
_entity.type
_entity.pdbx_description
1 polymer ?
#
loop_
_entity_poly.entity_id
_entity_poly.type
_entity_poly.pdbx_seq_one_letter_code
_entity_poly.pdbx_strand_id
1 'polypeptide(L)'
;MATHTRWVGVKGHGTDFNGKSIKTSDCGQLADAALYATHPSMFDQGVDGKKFDGLANNVGQVRFGGDCYAYGLLALGHVDLVVEAKLQFYDFMALIPVVEGAGGVTSDWQGDRLGRTSDGHMLAAANETLRDLVLNHLCV
;
A
#
# COMPACT_ATOMS: atom_id res chain seq x y z
N MET A 1 -2.62 -12.13 -22.05
CA MET A 1 -3.86 -11.46 -22.53
C MET A 1 -4.03 -10.15 -21.79
N ALA A 2 -4.17 -9.06 -22.50
CA ALA A 2 -4.43 -7.76 -21.85
C ALA A 2 -5.89 -7.76 -21.33
N THR A 3 -6.08 -7.38 -20.07
CA THR A 3 -7.40 -7.37 -19.44
C THR A 3 -8.22 -6.12 -19.77
N HIS A 4 -7.65 -5.17 -20.53
CA HIS A 4 -8.23 -3.85 -20.79
C HIS A 4 -8.63 -3.09 -19.53
N THR A 5 -7.93 -3.34 -18.41
CA THR A 5 -8.13 -2.64 -17.16
C THR A 5 -7.10 -1.52 -17.01
N ARG A 6 -7.56 -0.35 -16.57
CA ARG A 6 -6.70 0.82 -16.41
C ARG A 6 -7.13 1.66 -15.21
N TRP A 7 -6.15 1.96 -14.35
CA TRP A 7 -6.28 2.98 -13.33
C TRP A 7 -5.62 4.27 -13.80
N VAL A 8 -6.27 5.39 -13.57
CA VAL A 8 -5.74 6.73 -13.86
C VAL A 8 -5.91 7.60 -12.63
N GLY A 9 -4.79 7.94 -11.99
CA GLY A 9 -4.75 8.86 -10.86
C GLY A 9 -4.06 10.16 -11.28
N VAL A 10 -4.72 11.29 -11.05
CA VAL A 10 -4.18 12.62 -11.34
C VAL A 10 -4.26 13.45 -10.07
N LYS A 11 -3.13 14.00 -9.64
CA LYS A 11 -3.04 14.82 -8.43
C LYS A 11 -4.11 15.93 -8.45
N GLY A 12 -4.95 15.95 -7.41
CA GLY A 12 -6.03 16.93 -7.27
C GLY A 12 -7.32 16.61 -8.04
N HIS A 13 -7.36 15.51 -8.81
CA HIS A 13 -8.52 15.15 -9.64
C HIS A 13 -9.13 13.79 -9.34
N GLY A 14 -8.60 13.07 -8.36
CA GLY A 14 -9.09 11.74 -8.00
C GLY A 14 -8.49 10.62 -8.84
N THR A 15 -9.05 9.42 -8.68
CA THR A 15 -8.63 8.21 -9.40
C THR A 15 -9.84 7.54 -10.05
N ASP A 16 -9.64 7.15 -11.31
CA ASP A 16 -10.64 6.40 -12.08
C ASP A 16 -10.13 4.99 -12.38
N PHE A 17 -11.05 4.03 -12.39
CA PHE A 17 -10.86 2.69 -12.92
C PHE A 17 -11.77 2.50 -14.13
N ASN A 18 -11.18 2.30 -15.31
CA ASN A 18 -11.90 2.22 -16.57
C ASN A 18 -12.90 3.38 -16.78
N GLY A 19 -12.50 4.60 -16.42
CA GLY A 19 -13.31 5.80 -16.59
C GLY A 19 -14.37 6.04 -15.50
N LYS A 20 -14.40 5.20 -14.47
CA LYS A 20 -15.30 5.39 -13.31
C LYS A 20 -14.51 5.76 -12.08
N SER A 21 -14.95 6.81 -11.38
CA SER A 21 -14.35 7.25 -10.12
C SER A 21 -14.41 6.16 -9.06
N ILE A 22 -13.31 5.93 -8.37
CA ILE A 22 -13.16 4.91 -7.34
C ILE A 22 -12.66 5.52 -6.03
N LYS A 23 -12.83 4.76 -4.94
CA LYS A 23 -12.31 5.13 -3.63
C LYS A 23 -11.83 3.91 -2.85
N THR A 24 -10.92 4.17 -1.91
CA THR A 24 -10.43 3.18 -0.95
C THR A 24 -11.51 2.73 0.04
N SER A 25 -11.23 1.65 0.77
CA SER A 25 -12.15 1.14 1.79
C SER A 25 -12.21 2.03 3.04
N ASP A 26 -13.26 1.85 3.84
CA ASP A 26 -13.44 2.51 5.14
C ASP A 26 -12.91 1.66 6.31
N CYS A 27 -12.11 0.61 6.04
CA CYS A 27 -11.54 -0.25 7.08
C CYS A 27 -10.74 0.58 8.09
N GLY A 28 -11.07 0.46 9.37
CA GLY A 28 -10.46 1.23 10.46
C GLY A 28 -9.78 0.38 11.53
N GLN A 29 -9.76 -0.94 11.38
CA GLN A 29 -9.19 -1.88 12.34
C GLN A 29 -8.19 -2.81 11.66
N LEU A 30 -7.02 -3.02 12.26
CA LEU A 30 -6.03 -3.97 11.72
C LEU A 30 -6.59 -5.40 11.62
N ALA A 31 -7.34 -5.83 12.62
CA ALA A 31 -7.91 -7.18 12.65
C ALA A 31 -8.86 -7.49 11.49
N ASP A 32 -9.41 -6.47 10.84
CA ASP A 32 -10.32 -6.60 9.69
C ASP A 32 -9.60 -6.34 8.37
N ALA A 33 -8.36 -5.84 8.40
CA ALA A 33 -7.64 -5.40 7.22
C ALA A 33 -7.06 -6.56 6.40
N ALA A 34 -7.13 -6.41 5.08
CA ALA A 34 -6.41 -7.23 4.11
C ALA A 34 -5.07 -6.55 3.78
N LEU A 35 -3.98 -7.21 4.14
CA LEU A 35 -2.60 -6.78 3.90
C LEU A 35 -2.02 -7.54 2.71
N TYR A 36 -1.48 -6.80 1.74
CA TYR A 36 -0.78 -7.37 0.60
C TYR A 36 0.70 -6.96 0.57
N ALA A 37 1.54 -7.86 0.09
CA ALA A 37 2.92 -7.62 -0.26
C ALA A 37 3.28 -8.47 -1.48
N THR A 38 4.36 -8.18 -2.17
CA THR A 38 4.73 -8.92 -3.39
C THR A 38 5.26 -10.31 -3.06
N HIS A 39 6.25 -10.40 -2.17
CA HIS A 39 6.85 -11.68 -1.81
C HIS A 39 7.48 -11.61 -0.42
N PRO A 40 7.42 -12.70 0.37
CA PRO A 40 8.04 -12.72 1.70
C PRO A 40 9.55 -12.41 1.69
N SER A 41 10.26 -12.78 0.62
CA SER A 41 11.72 -12.56 0.51
C SER A 41 12.12 -11.09 0.33
N MET A 42 11.17 -10.18 0.10
CA MET A 42 11.50 -8.75 0.06
C MET A 42 11.82 -8.21 1.46
N PHE A 43 11.34 -8.88 2.49
CA PHE A 43 11.69 -8.58 3.87
C PHE A 43 12.86 -9.48 4.27
N ASP A 44 13.92 -8.88 4.81
CA ASP A 44 15.03 -9.68 5.34
C ASP A 44 14.60 -10.45 6.60
N GLN A 45 15.45 -11.37 7.07
CA GLN A 45 15.20 -12.08 8.33
C GLN A 45 15.63 -11.27 9.57
N GLY A 46 16.04 -10.04 9.36
CA GLY A 46 16.46 -9.10 10.41
C GLY A 46 15.34 -8.20 10.89
N VAL A 47 15.59 -6.90 10.80
CA VAL A 47 14.68 -5.87 11.33
C VAL A 47 13.39 -5.79 10.51
N ASP A 48 13.49 -5.74 9.18
CA ASP A 48 12.32 -5.59 8.31
C ASP A 48 11.38 -6.81 8.42
N GLY A 49 11.94 -8.01 8.43
CA GLY A 49 11.15 -9.23 8.59
C GLY A 49 10.38 -9.25 9.92
N LYS A 50 11.05 -8.89 11.02
CA LYS A 50 10.39 -8.83 12.35
C LYS A 50 9.28 -7.79 12.40
N LYS A 51 9.47 -6.63 11.79
CA LYS A 51 8.46 -5.58 11.70
C LYS A 51 7.25 -6.04 10.89
N PHE A 52 7.50 -6.63 9.71
CA PHE A 52 6.44 -7.17 8.87
C PHE A 52 5.67 -8.29 9.57
N ASP A 53 6.36 -9.24 10.20
CA ASP A 53 5.73 -10.35 10.94
C ASP A 53 4.88 -9.83 12.10
N GLY A 54 5.38 -8.82 12.82
CA GLY A 54 4.64 -8.16 13.89
C GLY A 54 3.33 -7.54 13.39
N LEU A 55 3.35 -6.88 12.23
CA LEU A 55 2.15 -6.36 11.60
C LEU A 55 1.24 -7.50 11.09
N ALA A 56 1.81 -8.47 10.38
CA ALA A 56 1.08 -9.58 9.76
C ALA A 56 0.27 -10.40 10.78
N ASN A 57 0.78 -10.53 12.01
CA ASN A 57 0.09 -11.22 13.09
C ASN A 57 -1.13 -10.46 13.66
N ASN A 58 -1.30 -9.19 13.29
CA ASN A 58 -2.38 -8.34 13.79
C ASN A 58 -3.43 -7.96 12.74
N VAL A 59 -3.25 -8.39 11.49
CA VAL A 59 -4.22 -8.12 10.41
C VAL A 59 -5.16 -9.30 10.19
N GLY A 60 -6.28 -9.05 9.52
CA GLY A 60 -7.28 -10.06 9.23
C GLY A 60 -6.81 -11.12 8.24
N GLN A 61 -6.05 -10.72 7.23
CA GLN A 61 -5.43 -11.65 6.28
C GLN A 61 -4.21 -11.04 5.62
N VAL A 62 -3.30 -11.93 5.19
CA VAL A 62 -2.10 -11.57 4.43
C VAL A 62 -2.13 -12.31 3.09
N ARG A 63 -1.78 -11.62 2.01
CA ARG A 63 -1.64 -12.18 0.67
C ARG A 63 -0.35 -11.67 0.02
N PHE A 64 0.21 -12.50 -0.85
CA PHE A 64 1.41 -12.19 -1.62
C PHE A 64 1.14 -12.35 -3.12
N GLY A 65 2.03 -11.79 -3.95
CA GLY A 65 2.00 -11.97 -5.40
C GLY A 65 1.22 -10.91 -6.17
N GLY A 66 0.86 -9.79 -5.53
CA GLY A 66 0.07 -8.75 -6.17
C GLY A 66 0.87 -7.77 -7.03
N ASP A 67 2.16 -7.62 -6.81
CA ASP A 67 3.00 -6.60 -7.44
C ASP A 67 2.31 -5.22 -7.44
N CYS A 68 2.46 -4.44 -8.49
CA CYS A 68 1.79 -3.14 -8.61
C CYS A 68 0.26 -3.24 -8.68
N TYR A 69 -0.29 -4.41 -9.03
CA TYR A 69 -1.74 -4.65 -9.08
C TYR A 69 -2.39 -4.52 -7.70
N ALA A 70 -1.67 -4.85 -6.63
CA ALA A 70 -2.14 -4.71 -5.25
C ALA A 70 -2.55 -3.27 -4.91
N TYR A 71 -1.81 -2.29 -5.41
CA TYR A 71 -2.13 -0.86 -5.22
C TYR A 71 -3.39 -0.44 -5.97
N GLY A 72 -3.62 -0.99 -7.15
CA GLY A 72 -4.87 -0.82 -7.88
C GLY A 72 -6.07 -1.40 -7.13
N LEU A 73 -5.90 -2.57 -6.54
CA LEU A 73 -6.93 -3.20 -5.69
C LEU A 73 -7.20 -2.39 -4.42
N LEU A 74 -6.17 -1.78 -3.83
CA LEU A 74 -6.32 -0.88 -2.69
C LEU A 74 -7.14 0.37 -3.09
N ALA A 75 -6.82 0.97 -4.22
CA ALA A 75 -7.57 2.11 -4.76
C ALA A 75 -9.03 1.77 -5.05
N LEU A 76 -9.33 0.52 -5.42
CA LEU A 76 -10.71 0.00 -5.63
C LEU A 76 -11.43 -0.34 -4.31
N GLY A 77 -10.76 -0.34 -3.17
CA GLY A 77 -11.36 -0.69 -1.89
C GLY A 77 -11.39 -2.19 -1.58
N HIS A 78 -10.67 -3.03 -2.34
CA HIS A 78 -10.61 -4.48 -2.14
C HIS A 78 -9.44 -4.95 -1.28
N VAL A 79 -8.44 -4.11 -1.13
CA VAL A 79 -7.25 -4.31 -0.27
C VAL A 79 -7.14 -3.09 0.63
N ASP A 80 -6.74 -3.27 1.87
CA ASP A 80 -6.70 -2.19 2.85
C ASP A 80 -5.29 -1.66 3.09
N LEU A 81 -4.30 -2.54 2.95
CA LEU A 81 -2.89 -2.25 3.21
C LEU A 81 -2.00 -2.91 2.17
N VAL A 82 -0.99 -2.18 1.70
CA VAL A 82 0.15 -2.74 0.97
C VAL A 82 1.42 -2.27 1.67
N VAL A 83 2.26 -3.23 2.08
CA VAL A 83 3.52 -2.97 2.78
C VAL A 83 4.63 -3.68 2.05
N GLU A 84 5.61 -2.93 1.58
CA GLU A 84 6.70 -3.47 0.77
C GLU A 84 8.04 -2.88 1.17
N ALA A 85 9.12 -3.57 0.82
CA ALA A 85 10.50 -3.16 1.04
C ALA A 85 11.33 -3.40 -0.20
N LYS A 86 12.53 -2.81 -0.26
CA LYS A 86 13.50 -2.96 -1.36
C LYS A 86 12.98 -2.48 -2.73
N LEU A 87 12.01 -1.57 -2.74
CA LEU A 87 11.50 -0.98 -3.96
C LEU A 87 12.47 0.11 -4.48
N GLN A 88 12.50 0.25 -5.80
CA GLN A 88 13.14 1.38 -6.45
C GLN A 88 12.13 2.52 -6.62
N PHE A 89 12.62 3.73 -6.75
CA PHE A 89 11.75 4.89 -6.87
C PHE A 89 10.75 4.78 -8.05
N TYR A 90 11.19 4.17 -9.15
CA TYR A 90 10.33 3.96 -10.32
C TYR A 90 9.25 2.88 -10.11
N ASP A 91 9.36 2.05 -9.05
CA ASP A 91 8.33 1.05 -8.73
C ASP A 91 7.10 1.70 -8.09
N PHE A 92 7.26 2.77 -7.33
CA PHE A 92 6.15 3.33 -6.54
C PHE A 92 5.69 4.73 -6.97
N MET A 93 6.50 5.52 -7.68
CA MET A 93 6.16 6.92 -7.96
C MET A 93 4.86 7.08 -8.75
N ALA A 94 4.59 6.21 -9.72
CA ALA A 94 3.34 6.24 -10.48
C ALA A 94 2.12 5.75 -9.68
N LEU A 95 2.35 4.97 -8.62
CA LEU A 95 1.29 4.40 -7.78
C LEU A 95 0.75 5.41 -6.76
N ILE A 96 1.57 6.36 -6.35
CA ILE A 96 1.20 7.38 -5.36
C ILE A 96 -0.07 8.14 -5.77
N PRO A 97 -0.15 8.78 -6.96
CA PRO A 97 -1.36 9.51 -7.34
C PRO A 97 -2.58 8.60 -7.53
N VAL A 98 -2.39 7.33 -7.88
CA VAL A 98 -3.48 6.35 -7.99
C VAL A 98 -4.09 6.07 -6.62
N VAL A 99 -3.26 5.78 -5.62
CA VAL A 99 -3.71 5.50 -4.25
C VAL A 99 -4.29 6.75 -3.59
N GLU A 100 -3.57 7.86 -3.64
CA GLU A 100 -3.96 9.10 -2.97
C GLU A 100 -5.20 9.74 -3.62
N GLY A 101 -5.32 9.66 -4.93
CA GLY A 101 -6.51 10.14 -5.65
C GLY A 101 -7.78 9.36 -5.30
N ALA A 102 -7.65 8.11 -4.87
CA ALA A 102 -8.77 7.29 -4.40
C ALA A 102 -9.09 7.50 -2.91
N GLY A 103 -8.35 8.36 -2.20
CA GLY A 103 -8.54 8.66 -0.79
C GLY A 103 -7.60 7.89 0.14
N GLY A 104 -6.71 7.07 -0.40
CA GLY A 104 -5.67 6.39 0.37
C GLY A 104 -4.52 7.30 0.74
N VAL A 105 -3.60 6.79 1.52
CA VAL A 105 -2.39 7.48 1.95
C VAL A 105 -1.16 6.63 1.67
N THR A 106 -0.06 7.29 1.32
CA THR A 106 1.23 6.65 1.07
C THR A 106 2.32 7.29 1.90
N SER A 107 3.24 6.49 2.39
CA SER A 107 4.44 6.94 3.09
C SER A 107 5.54 5.87 3.03
N ASP A 108 6.72 6.20 3.52
CA ASP A 108 7.67 5.18 3.93
C ASP A 108 7.27 4.56 5.29
N TRP A 109 8.13 3.69 5.85
CA TRP A 109 7.86 3.05 7.14
C TRP A 109 8.14 3.95 8.36
N GLN A 110 8.65 5.16 8.13
CA GLN A 110 8.81 6.19 9.16
C GLN A 110 7.63 7.17 9.18
N GLY A 111 6.75 7.08 8.18
CA GLY A 111 5.65 8.00 7.98
C GLY A 111 6.01 9.21 7.11
N ASP A 112 7.22 9.24 6.56
CA ASP A 112 7.70 10.32 5.72
C ASP A 112 7.20 10.17 4.28
N ARG A 113 7.16 11.29 3.58
CA ARG A 113 6.73 11.34 2.19
C ARG A 113 7.72 10.61 1.28
N LEU A 114 7.19 9.78 0.39
CA LEU A 114 7.97 9.05 -0.60
C LEU A 114 8.54 9.99 -1.68
N GLY A 115 9.77 9.72 -2.08
CA GLY A 115 10.49 10.48 -3.10
C GLY A 115 11.70 9.73 -3.63
N ARG A 116 12.53 10.44 -4.40
CA ARG A 116 13.70 9.86 -5.07
C ARG A 116 14.78 9.35 -4.09
N THR A 117 14.80 9.88 -2.89
CA THR A 117 15.76 9.52 -1.83
C THR A 117 15.19 8.56 -0.79
N SER A 118 13.98 8.05 -0.99
CA SER A 118 13.37 7.04 -0.12
C SER A 118 14.20 5.75 -0.12
N ASP A 119 14.20 5.07 1.01
CA ASP A 119 15.04 3.88 1.27
C ASP A 119 14.49 2.58 0.66
N GLY A 120 13.37 2.65 -0.04
CA GLY A 120 12.72 1.49 -0.66
C GLY A 120 11.60 0.88 0.18
N HIS A 121 11.37 1.39 1.39
CA HIS A 121 10.20 1.02 2.19
C HIS A 121 8.97 1.78 1.71
N MET A 122 7.89 1.06 1.49
CA MET A 122 6.61 1.64 1.10
C MET A 122 5.46 1.12 1.93
N LEU A 123 4.62 2.04 2.35
CA LEU A 123 3.32 1.79 2.97
C LEU A 123 2.25 2.51 2.15
N ALA A 124 1.24 1.76 1.72
CA ALA A 124 -0.01 2.32 1.22
C ALA A 124 -1.16 1.82 2.09
N ALA A 125 -2.02 2.70 2.53
CA ALA A 125 -3.15 2.39 3.39
C ALA A 125 -4.44 3.01 2.84
N ALA A 126 -5.58 2.36 3.10
CA ALA A 126 -6.88 2.83 2.67
C ALA A 126 -7.24 4.20 3.25
N ASN A 127 -6.72 4.54 4.44
CA ASN A 127 -6.96 5.81 5.11
C ASN A 127 -5.90 6.10 6.17
N GLU A 128 -5.94 7.30 6.73
CA GLU A 128 -4.97 7.74 7.75
C GLU A 128 -5.04 6.92 9.03
N THR A 129 -6.23 6.50 9.46
CA THR A 129 -6.41 5.69 10.66
C THR A 129 -5.63 4.39 10.56
N LEU A 130 -5.77 3.66 9.44
CA LEU A 130 -4.99 2.43 9.22
C LEU A 130 -3.49 2.71 9.11
N ARG A 131 -3.10 3.77 8.40
CA ARG A 131 -1.68 4.17 8.31
C ARG A 131 -1.07 4.32 9.70
N ASP A 132 -1.72 5.07 10.58
CA ASP A 132 -1.20 5.36 11.92
C ASP A 132 -1.08 4.09 12.77
N LEU A 133 -2.05 3.17 12.67
CA LEU A 133 -1.98 1.87 13.32
C LEU A 133 -0.81 1.03 12.80
N VAL A 134 -0.58 1.02 11.50
CA VAL A 134 0.53 0.29 10.87
C VAL A 134 1.88 0.87 11.26
N LEU A 135 2.02 2.20 11.32
CA LEU A 135 3.27 2.84 11.72
C LEU A 135 3.71 2.47 13.14
N ASN A 136 2.78 2.16 14.04
CA ASN A 136 3.12 1.64 15.37
C ASN A 136 3.88 0.30 15.32
N HIS A 137 3.77 -0.46 14.25
CA HIS A 137 4.51 -1.71 14.03
C HIS A 137 5.79 -1.49 13.21
N LEU A 138 5.77 -0.57 12.26
CA LEU A 138 6.86 -0.39 11.30
C LEU A 138 7.91 0.63 11.77
N CYS A 139 7.51 1.67 12.46
CA CYS A 139 8.37 2.76 12.87
C CYS A 139 9.20 2.46 14.14
N VAL A 140 9.03 1.31 14.72
CA VAL A 140 9.68 0.95 16.02
C VAL A 140 11.12 0.53 15.85
#